data_1e07d44c5382091d2d62aac1467556a6
#
_entry.id   1e07d44c5382091d2d62aac1467556a6
#
_cell.length_a   1.000
_cell.length_b   1.000
_cell.length_c   1.000
_cell.angle_alpha   90.00
_cell.angle_beta   90.00
_cell.angle_gamma   90.00
#
_symmetry.space_group_name_H-M   'P 1'
#
loop_
_entity.id
_entity.type
_entity.pdbx_description
1 polymer ?
#
loop_
_entity_poly.entity_id
_entity_poly.type
_entity_poly.pdbx_seq_one_letter_code
_entity_poly.pdbx_strand_id
1 'polypeptide(L)'
;PVKNQSLEFAKTIASIYFNRSDMTELGHLQIKLFWDFCRRTFYLNGDPDDPSFIEHLVEKSGLDESLALPLIEKIRKAEKQAQLKSSDVELIQQNIEKFKSLYHHGRNLQSAN
;
A
#
# COMPACT_ATOMS: atom_id res chain seq x y z
N PRO A 1 1.78 4.95 18.27
CA PRO A 1 1.15 3.88 17.52
C PRO A 1 1.74 3.73 16.13
N VAL A 2 1.78 2.53 15.66
CA VAL A 2 2.39 2.18 14.37
C VAL A 2 1.77 2.97 13.22
N LYS A 3 0.47 3.12 13.24
CA LYS A 3 -0.26 3.83 12.19
C LYS A 3 0.18 5.28 12.07
N ASN A 4 0.34 5.97 13.19
CA ASN A 4 0.78 7.37 13.20
C ASN A 4 2.23 7.49 12.76
N GLN A 5 3.07 6.52 13.12
CA GLN A 5 4.47 6.51 12.71
C GLN A 5 4.59 6.38 11.19
N SER A 6 3.75 5.53 10.57
CA SER A 6 3.76 5.36 9.14
C SER A 6 3.39 6.65 8.42
N LEU A 7 2.37 7.36 8.92
CA LEU A 7 1.95 8.63 8.35
C LEU A 7 3.01 9.71 8.53
N GLU A 8 3.62 9.78 9.72
CA GLU A 8 4.68 10.73 10.00
C GLU A 8 5.90 10.50 9.11
N PHE A 9 6.26 9.23 8.90
CA PHE A 9 7.36 8.89 7.99
C PHE A 9 7.07 9.43 6.59
N ALA A 10 5.88 9.16 6.08
CA ALA A 10 5.49 9.61 4.75
C ALA A 10 5.53 11.12 4.63
N LYS A 11 5.05 11.84 5.65
CA LYS A 11 5.08 13.30 5.65
C LYS A 11 6.51 13.83 5.66
N THR A 12 7.38 13.21 6.45
CA THR A 12 8.78 13.62 6.54
C THR A 12 9.48 13.45 5.19
N ILE A 13 9.30 12.30 4.56
CA ILE A 13 9.89 12.02 3.26
C ILE A 13 9.33 12.99 2.21
N ALA A 14 8.03 13.24 2.23
CA ALA A 14 7.39 14.17 1.30
C ALA A 14 7.96 15.58 1.45
N SER A 15 8.22 16.02 2.67
CA SER A 15 8.77 17.36 2.89
C SER A 15 10.20 17.50 2.35
N ILE A 16 10.99 16.43 2.39
CA ILE A 16 12.33 16.43 1.81
C ILE A 16 12.26 16.61 0.29
N TYR A 17 11.26 16.01 -0.35
CA TYR A 17 11.10 16.05 -1.78
C TYR A 17 10.17 17.16 -2.25
N PHE A 18 9.72 18.02 -1.36
CA PHE A 18 8.68 19.01 -1.61
C PHE A 18 8.94 19.89 -2.84
N ASN A 19 10.19 20.28 -3.06
CA ASN A 19 10.54 21.17 -4.16
C ASN A 19 10.84 20.47 -5.46
N ARG A 20 10.71 19.17 -5.50
CA ARG A 20 10.96 18.40 -6.72
C ARG A 20 9.66 18.28 -7.51
N SER A 21 9.75 18.49 -8.83
CA SER A 21 8.62 18.28 -9.71
C SER A 21 8.37 16.79 -9.94
N ASP A 22 9.41 15.96 -9.81
CA ASP A 22 9.35 14.53 -10.04
C ASP A 22 9.38 13.78 -8.71
N MET A 23 8.28 13.13 -8.38
CA MET A 23 8.12 12.38 -7.15
C MET A 23 8.13 10.86 -7.38
N THR A 24 8.59 10.45 -8.54
CA THR A 24 8.53 9.05 -8.95
C THR A 24 9.25 8.12 -8.00
N GLU A 25 10.47 8.48 -7.59
CA GLU A 25 11.25 7.63 -6.68
C GLU A 25 10.54 7.45 -5.35
N LEU A 26 9.97 8.53 -4.83
CA LEU A 26 9.25 8.47 -3.56
C LEU A 26 8.01 7.58 -3.68
N GLY A 27 7.25 7.76 -4.76
CA GLY A 27 6.07 6.93 -4.99
C GLY A 27 6.41 5.46 -5.12
N HIS A 28 7.45 5.15 -5.88
CA HIS A 28 7.88 3.76 -6.04
C HIS A 28 8.40 3.17 -4.73
N LEU A 29 9.04 3.98 -3.90
CA LEU A 29 9.47 3.52 -2.58
C LEU A 29 8.28 3.18 -1.69
N GLN A 30 7.26 4.03 -1.69
CA GLN A 30 6.04 3.75 -0.93
C GLN A 30 5.43 2.40 -1.33
N ILE A 31 5.38 2.16 -2.64
CA ILE A 31 4.78 0.93 -3.15
C ILE A 31 5.63 -0.28 -2.80
N LYS A 32 6.95 -0.15 -2.94
CA LYS A 32 7.86 -1.23 -2.54
C LYS A 32 7.69 -1.60 -1.07
N LEU A 33 7.60 -0.60 -0.20
CA LEU A 33 7.41 -0.83 1.22
C LEU A 33 6.05 -1.48 1.50
N PHE A 34 5.04 -1.14 0.73
CA PHE A 34 3.74 -1.77 0.86
C PHE A 34 3.80 -3.26 0.49
N TRP A 35 4.46 -3.60 -0.63
CA TRP A 35 4.60 -5.02 -0.99
C TRP A 35 5.41 -5.78 0.06
N ASP A 36 6.44 -5.16 0.63
CA ASP A 36 7.21 -5.78 1.71
C ASP A 36 6.34 -6.01 2.94
N PHE A 37 5.48 -5.05 3.26
CA PHE A 37 4.50 -5.21 4.33
C PHE A 37 3.60 -6.43 4.05
N CYS A 38 3.10 -6.54 2.84
CA CYS A 38 2.23 -7.66 2.47
C CYS A 38 2.95 -9.00 2.59
N ARG A 39 4.20 -9.06 2.11
CA ARG A 39 4.97 -10.30 2.19
C ARG A 39 5.18 -10.76 3.62
N ARG A 40 5.51 -9.83 4.51
CA ARG A 40 5.75 -10.15 5.91
C ARG A 40 4.46 -10.48 6.65
N THR A 41 3.42 -9.73 6.39
CA THR A 41 2.17 -9.88 7.12
C THR A 41 1.42 -11.14 6.72
N PHE A 42 1.44 -11.46 5.43
CA PHE A 42 0.64 -12.56 4.88
C PHE A 42 1.50 -13.74 4.41
N TYR A 43 2.81 -13.69 4.68
CA TYR A 43 3.74 -14.77 4.32
C TYR A 43 3.69 -15.11 2.83
N LEU A 44 3.76 -14.06 2.00
CA LEU A 44 3.71 -14.20 0.55
C LEU A 44 5.11 -14.31 -0.04
N ASN A 45 5.22 -15.08 -1.12
CA ASN A 45 6.45 -15.19 -1.89
C ASN A 45 6.22 -14.66 -3.30
N GLY A 46 7.30 -14.12 -3.89
CA GLY A 46 7.25 -13.69 -5.28
C GLY A 46 6.91 -12.22 -5.45
N ASP A 47 6.51 -11.88 -6.64
CA ASP A 47 6.28 -10.51 -7.07
C ASP A 47 4.81 -10.22 -7.31
N PRO A 48 4.40 -8.96 -7.09
CA PRO A 48 3.02 -8.55 -7.41
C PRO A 48 2.64 -8.71 -8.89
N ASP A 49 3.61 -8.80 -9.78
CA ASP A 49 3.35 -9.06 -11.20
C ASP A 49 2.83 -10.47 -11.44
N ASP A 50 3.08 -11.37 -10.51
CA ASP A 50 2.58 -12.73 -10.59
C ASP A 50 1.11 -12.75 -10.15
N PRO A 51 0.18 -13.21 -11.01
CA PRO A 51 -1.23 -13.23 -10.63
C PRO A 51 -1.51 -13.98 -9.33
N SER A 52 -0.74 -15.02 -9.04
CA SER A 52 -0.93 -15.79 -7.82
C SER A 52 -0.61 -14.98 -6.57
N PHE A 53 0.31 -14.01 -6.67
CA PHE A 53 0.64 -13.14 -5.54
C PHE A 53 -0.59 -12.34 -5.10
N ILE A 54 -1.25 -11.69 -6.05
CA ILE A 54 -2.43 -10.87 -5.74
C ILE A 54 -3.58 -11.74 -5.22
N GLU A 55 -3.76 -12.90 -5.84
CA GLU A 55 -4.79 -13.84 -5.43
C GLU A 55 -4.60 -14.28 -3.99
N HIS A 56 -3.37 -14.66 -3.63
CA HIS A 56 -3.05 -15.06 -2.26
C HIS A 56 -3.14 -13.88 -1.29
N LEU A 57 -2.76 -12.67 -1.74
CA LEU A 57 -2.86 -11.48 -0.91
C LEU A 57 -4.32 -11.23 -0.51
N VAL A 58 -5.23 -11.26 -1.47
CA VAL A 58 -6.65 -11.04 -1.19
C VAL A 58 -7.17 -12.12 -0.26
N GLU A 59 -6.85 -13.39 -0.55
CA GLU A 59 -7.31 -14.51 0.26
C GLU A 59 -6.80 -14.43 1.70
N LYS A 60 -5.50 -14.22 1.86
CA LYS A 60 -4.89 -14.22 3.20
C LYS A 60 -5.22 -12.98 4.01
N SER A 61 -5.52 -11.85 3.34
CA SER A 61 -5.93 -10.65 4.05
C SER A 61 -7.31 -10.81 4.70
N GLY A 62 -8.11 -11.73 4.21
CA GLY A 62 -9.46 -11.93 4.69
C GLY A 62 -10.42 -10.83 4.26
N LEU A 63 -9.98 -9.92 3.41
CA LEU A 63 -10.82 -8.83 2.95
C LEU A 63 -11.72 -9.28 1.81
N ASP A 64 -12.88 -8.65 1.74
CA ASP A 64 -13.78 -8.83 0.60
C ASP A 64 -13.04 -8.39 -0.67
N GLU A 65 -13.04 -9.25 -1.67
CA GLU A 65 -12.39 -9.00 -2.94
C GLU A 65 -12.85 -7.66 -3.55
N SER A 66 -14.13 -7.34 -3.42
CA SER A 66 -14.68 -6.10 -3.96
C SER A 66 -14.11 -4.86 -3.30
N LEU A 67 -13.59 -4.98 -2.07
CA LEU A 67 -12.93 -3.87 -1.37
C LEU A 67 -11.43 -3.85 -1.61
N ALA A 68 -10.80 -5.01 -1.60
CA ALA A 68 -9.34 -5.11 -1.67
C ALA A 68 -8.81 -4.90 -3.09
N LEU A 69 -9.40 -5.53 -4.09
CA LEU A 69 -8.89 -5.47 -5.45
C LEU A 69 -8.79 -4.06 -6.02
N PRO A 70 -9.80 -3.19 -5.87
CA PRO A 70 -9.67 -1.84 -6.41
C PRO A 70 -8.48 -1.07 -5.82
N LEU A 71 -8.20 -1.26 -4.53
CA LEU A 71 -7.06 -0.60 -3.89
C LEU A 71 -5.74 -1.15 -4.42
N ILE A 72 -5.65 -2.47 -4.53
CA ILE A 72 -4.45 -3.12 -5.04
C ILE A 72 -4.18 -2.72 -6.49
N GLU A 73 -5.24 -2.67 -7.31
CA GLU A 73 -5.10 -2.30 -8.71
C GLU A 73 -4.65 -0.86 -8.88
N LYS A 74 -5.15 0.05 -8.05
CA LYS A 74 -4.70 1.45 -8.07
C LYS A 74 -3.23 1.57 -7.72
N ILE A 75 -2.79 0.81 -6.72
CA ILE A 75 -1.37 0.81 -6.32
C ILE A 75 -0.51 0.25 -7.45
N ARG A 76 -0.94 -0.84 -8.06
CA ARG A 76 -0.21 -1.45 -9.18
C ARG A 76 -0.15 -0.53 -10.39
N LYS A 77 -1.24 0.16 -10.67
CA LYS A 77 -1.28 1.10 -11.78
C LYS A 77 -0.29 2.24 -11.56
N ALA A 78 -0.23 2.76 -10.34
CA ALA A 78 0.73 3.82 -10.00
C ALA A 78 2.16 3.32 -10.13
N GLU A 79 2.42 2.08 -9.76
CA GLU A 79 3.75 1.49 -9.86
C GLU A 79 4.26 1.46 -11.30
N LYS A 80 3.36 1.32 -12.25
CA LYS A 80 3.70 1.23 -13.68
C LYS A 80 3.83 2.58 -14.36
N GLN A 81 3.47 3.68 -13.69
CA GLN A 81 3.59 5.00 -14.27
C GLN A 81 5.06 5.43 -14.32
N ALA A 82 5.45 6.00 -15.48
CA ALA A 82 6.82 6.45 -15.67
C ALA A 82 7.16 7.66 -14.83
N GLN A 83 6.16 8.50 -14.54
CA GLN A 83 6.34 9.70 -13.74
C GLN A 83 5.20 9.84 -12.75
N LEU A 84 5.54 10.20 -11.51
CA LEU A 84 4.57 10.44 -10.46
C LEU A 84 4.74 11.88 -9.94
N LYS A 85 3.60 12.51 -9.65
CA LYS A 85 3.55 13.85 -9.07
C LYS A 85 3.25 13.75 -7.59
N SER A 86 3.30 14.89 -6.89
CA SER A 86 2.97 14.91 -5.47
C SER A 86 1.55 14.42 -5.20
N SER A 87 0.60 14.76 -6.09
CA SER A 87 -0.77 14.27 -5.94
C SER A 87 -0.86 12.75 -6.07
N ASP A 88 -0.02 12.15 -6.92
CA ASP A 88 0.04 10.70 -7.05
C ASP A 88 0.58 10.06 -5.79
N VAL A 89 1.62 10.66 -5.21
CA VAL A 89 2.22 10.16 -3.97
C VAL A 89 1.20 10.19 -2.83
N GLU A 90 0.42 11.27 -2.74
CA GLU A 90 -0.64 11.37 -1.73
C GLU A 90 -1.69 10.27 -1.94
N LEU A 91 -2.09 10.06 -3.18
CA LEU A 91 -3.10 9.06 -3.49
C LEU A 91 -2.61 7.65 -3.20
N ILE A 92 -1.35 7.38 -3.54
CA ILE A 92 -0.72 6.09 -3.21
C ILE A 92 -0.78 5.86 -1.70
N GLN A 93 -0.41 6.86 -0.92
CA GLN A 93 -0.41 6.74 0.53
C GLN A 93 -1.82 6.50 1.05
N GLN A 94 -2.81 7.21 0.52
CA GLN A 94 -4.20 7.02 0.93
C GLN A 94 -4.68 5.60 0.65
N ASN A 95 -4.35 5.07 -0.51
CA ASN A 95 -4.75 3.71 -0.87
C ASN A 95 -4.09 2.66 0.01
N ILE A 96 -2.81 2.85 0.30
CA ILE A 96 -2.07 1.94 1.20
C ILE A 96 -2.68 1.98 2.60
N GLU A 97 -2.91 3.18 3.13
CA GLU A 97 -3.48 3.33 4.47
C GLU A 97 -4.88 2.75 4.55
N LYS A 98 -5.66 2.91 3.50
CA LYS A 98 -7.01 2.36 3.46
C LYS A 98 -6.98 0.83 3.50
N PHE A 99 -6.08 0.22 2.73
CA PHE A 99 -5.92 -1.23 2.75
C PHE A 99 -5.55 -1.71 4.16
N LYS A 100 -4.56 -1.08 4.76
CA LYS A 100 -4.11 -1.46 6.10
C LYS A 100 -5.23 -1.28 7.13
N SER A 101 -5.96 -0.19 7.02
CA SER A 101 -7.07 0.11 7.93
C SER A 101 -8.17 -0.95 7.84
N LEU A 102 -8.53 -1.33 6.62
CA LEU A 102 -9.54 -2.37 6.41
C LEU A 102 -9.07 -3.71 6.99
N TYR A 103 -7.80 -4.05 6.77
CA TYR A 103 -7.24 -5.28 7.29
C TYR A 103 -7.26 -5.29 8.82
N HIS A 104 -6.79 -4.20 9.45
CA HIS A 104 -6.75 -4.12 10.92
C HIS A 104 -8.14 -4.13 11.51
N HIS A 105 -9.09 -3.45 10.88
CA HIS A 105 -10.48 -3.45 11.34
C HIS A 105 -11.09 -4.85 11.27
N GLY A 106 -10.90 -5.54 10.15
CA GLY A 106 -11.40 -6.90 9.99
C GLY A 106 -10.82 -7.85 11.02
N ARG A 107 -9.51 -7.71 11.26
CA ARG A 107 -8.82 -8.54 12.25
C ARG A 107 -9.36 -8.29 13.65
N ASN A 108 -9.64 -7.03 14.00
CA ASN A 108 -10.21 -6.69 15.29
C ASN A 108 -11.59 -7.28 15.49
N LEU A 109 -12.40 -7.26 14.44
CA LEU A 109 -13.73 -7.87 14.49
C LEU A 109 -13.65 -9.38 14.71
N GLN A 110 -12.69 -10.03 14.04
CA GLN A 110 -12.47 -11.47 14.24
C GLN A 110 -11.98 -11.78 15.64
N SER A 111 -11.14 -10.91 16.18
CA SER A 111 -10.62 -11.08 17.54
C SER A 111 -11.69 -10.90 18.59
N ALA A 112 -12.70 -10.09 18.32
CA ALA A 112 -13.79 -9.84 19.25
C ALA A 112 -14.74 -11.04 19.37
N ASN A 113 -14.71 -11.95 18.42
CA ASN A 113 -15.52 -13.15 18.43
C ASN A 113 -14.80 -14.32 19.05
#